data_5afc9c62971da04bee001ad34d131318
#
_entry.id   5afc9c62971da04bee001ad34d131318
#
_cell.length_a   1.000
_cell.length_b   1.000
_cell.length_c   1.000
_cell.angle_alpha   90.00
_cell.angle_beta   90.00
_cell.angle_gamma   90.00
#
_symmetry.space_group_name_H-M   'P 1'
#
loop_
_entity.id
_entity.type
_entity.pdbx_description
1 polymer ?
#
loop_
_entity_poly.entity_id
_entity_poly.type
_entity_poly.pdbx_seq_one_letter_code
_entity_poly.pdbx_strand_id
1 'polypeptide(L)'
;MAENSSTRHPVVRIEVRIQVGPNLMSGTDDPLFLGLRGAAGREFRLKLAHGGSLRRGREGHFVLGAPNDPATNVEPPELNDPTNPTLDANAISSVYLRKGLEPIPNVRGLGEMDDRLELEAVAVEISVADEPKPRRFARRGPIWLGLVCGLLLEIPSVDEAI
;
A
#
# COMPACT_ATOMS: atom_id res chain seq x y z
N MET A 1 -38.62 -14.87 5.24
CA MET A 1 -37.23 -14.55 5.60
C MET A 1 -36.77 -13.47 4.64
N ALA A 2 -36.60 -12.25 5.12
CA ALA A 2 -36.04 -11.18 4.30
C ALA A 2 -34.54 -11.44 4.17
N GLU A 3 -34.06 -11.76 2.98
CA GLU A 3 -32.64 -11.68 2.64
C GLU A 3 -32.24 -10.23 2.85
N ASN A 4 -31.43 -10.01 3.87
CA ASN A 4 -30.74 -8.75 4.08
C ASN A 4 -29.71 -8.63 2.94
N SER A 5 -30.13 -8.08 1.80
CA SER A 5 -29.22 -7.74 0.72
C SER A 5 -28.39 -6.56 1.21
N SER A 6 -27.35 -6.87 1.94
CA SER A 6 -26.29 -5.90 2.27
C SER A 6 -25.83 -5.30 0.94
N THR A 7 -26.13 -4.04 0.74
CA THR A 7 -25.67 -3.29 -0.43
C THR A 7 -24.15 -3.35 -0.44
N ARG A 8 -23.57 -4.03 -1.40
CA ARG A 8 -22.11 -4.08 -1.57
C ARG A 8 -21.63 -2.75 -2.13
N HIS A 9 -20.53 -2.28 -1.59
CA HIS A 9 -19.82 -1.09 -2.05
C HIS A 9 -18.50 -1.51 -2.71
N PRO A 10 -18.53 -1.90 -4.00
CA PRO A 10 -17.38 -2.50 -4.65
C PRO A 10 -16.24 -1.49 -4.83
N VAL A 11 -15.06 -1.89 -4.41
CA VAL A 11 -13.83 -1.16 -4.70
C VAL A 11 -13.49 -1.31 -6.16
N VAL A 12 -13.23 -0.20 -6.84
CA VAL A 12 -12.90 -0.18 -8.28
C VAL A 12 -11.45 0.21 -8.57
N ARG A 13 -10.83 0.99 -7.66
CA ARG A 13 -9.44 1.42 -7.80
C ARG A 13 -8.86 1.74 -6.43
N ILE A 14 -7.57 1.51 -6.29
CA ILE A 14 -6.79 1.96 -5.13
C ILE A 14 -5.57 2.73 -5.64
N GLU A 15 -5.36 3.92 -5.13
CA GLU A 15 -4.16 4.72 -5.39
C GLU A 15 -3.34 4.86 -4.12
N VAL A 16 -2.03 4.63 -4.23
CA VAL A 16 -1.09 4.76 -3.11
C VAL A 16 0.01 5.72 -3.51
N ARG A 17 0.23 6.74 -2.69
CA ARG A 17 1.34 7.68 -2.83
C ARG A 17 2.24 7.58 -1.62
N ILE A 18 3.53 7.40 -1.87
CA ILE A 18 4.55 7.23 -0.84
C ILE A 18 5.65 8.26 -1.08
N GLN A 19 5.79 9.22 -0.16
CA GLN A 19 6.91 10.15 -0.18
C GLN A 19 8.03 9.58 0.67
N VAL A 20 9.16 9.26 0.03
CA VAL A 20 10.37 8.77 0.70
C VAL A 20 11.13 9.95 1.30
N GLY A 21 11.65 9.77 2.50
CA GLY A 21 12.39 10.79 3.21
C GLY A 21 13.71 11.21 2.53
N PRO A 22 14.26 12.37 2.91
CA PRO A 22 15.46 12.93 2.28
C PRO A 22 16.76 12.39 2.86
N ASN A 23 16.71 11.63 3.95
CA ASN A 23 17.91 11.16 4.64
C ASN A 23 18.69 10.14 3.81
N LEU A 24 19.98 10.05 4.07
CA LEU A 24 20.83 9.05 3.45
C LEU A 24 20.29 7.65 3.79
N MET A 25 20.22 6.76 2.79
CA MET A 25 19.70 5.39 2.94
C MET A 25 18.20 5.31 3.32
N SER A 26 17.40 6.32 2.95
CA SER A 26 15.95 6.32 3.21
C SER A 26 15.13 5.50 2.22
N GLY A 27 15.67 5.17 1.05
CA GLY A 27 15.01 4.34 0.04
C GLY A 27 15.20 2.84 0.27
N THR A 28 14.40 2.02 -0.40
CA THR A 28 14.49 0.56 -0.33
C THR A 28 14.22 -0.10 -1.68
N ASP A 29 14.84 -1.24 -1.90
CA ASP A 29 14.51 -2.19 -2.98
C ASP A 29 13.66 -3.37 -2.48
N ASP A 30 13.44 -3.49 -1.18
CA ASP A 30 12.61 -4.52 -0.58
C ASP A 30 11.14 -4.37 -1.01
N PRO A 31 10.39 -5.48 -1.09
CA PRO A 31 8.99 -5.43 -1.48
C PRO A 31 8.14 -4.69 -0.45
N LEU A 32 7.23 -3.84 -0.95
CA LEU A 32 6.18 -3.21 -0.15
C LEU A 32 4.82 -3.80 -0.49
N PHE A 33 3.99 -3.88 0.52
CA PHE A 33 2.62 -4.37 0.41
C PHE A 33 1.65 -3.38 1.04
N LEU A 34 0.59 -3.06 0.31
CA LEU A 34 -0.59 -2.43 0.87
C LEU A 34 -1.50 -3.53 1.40
N GLY A 35 -1.87 -3.45 2.67
CA GLY A 35 -2.81 -4.38 3.28
C GLY A 35 -4.12 -3.72 3.64
N LEU A 36 -5.21 -4.43 3.37
CA LEU A 36 -6.55 -4.10 3.79
C LEU A 36 -7.02 -5.16 4.76
N ARG A 37 -7.35 -4.79 5.99
CA ARG A 37 -7.95 -5.69 6.98
C ARG A 37 -9.46 -5.55 7.00
N GLY A 38 -10.14 -6.62 7.36
CA GLY A 38 -11.57 -6.69 7.53
C GLY A 38 -12.08 -8.10 7.27
N ALA A 39 -13.38 -8.23 7.03
CA ALA A 39 -14.01 -9.54 6.77
C ALA A 39 -13.43 -10.25 5.53
N ALA A 40 -12.87 -9.49 4.60
CA ALA A 40 -12.20 -9.99 3.40
C ALA A 40 -10.85 -9.28 3.22
N GLY A 41 -9.93 -9.50 4.17
CA GLY A 41 -8.60 -8.90 4.13
C GLY A 41 -7.78 -9.36 2.94
N ARG A 42 -6.97 -8.46 2.40
CA ARG A 42 -6.10 -8.73 1.25
C ARG A 42 -4.85 -7.86 1.29
N GLU A 43 -3.74 -8.39 0.78
CA GLU A 43 -2.53 -7.62 0.50
C GLU A 43 -2.28 -7.49 -0.99
N PHE A 44 -1.75 -6.34 -1.39
CA PHE A 44 -1.33 -6.00 -2.75
C PHE A 44 0.14 -5.66 -2.76
N ARG A 45 0.90 -6.21 -3.69
CA ARG A 45 2.32 -5.87 -3.86
C ARG A 45 2.44 -4.56 -4.61
N LEU A 46 3.16 -3.60 -4.02
CA LEU A 46 3.42 -2.29 -4.63
C LEU A 46 4.72 -2.36 -5.45
N LYS A 47 4.61 -2.89 -6.66
CA LYS A 47 5.70 -2.97 -7.63
C LYS A 47 5.28 -2.32 -8.94
N LEU A 48 6.03 -1.31 -9.40
CA LEU A 48 5.74 -0.63 -10.66
C LEU A 48 6.09 -1.49 -11.88
N ALA A 49 5.21 -1.49 -12.89
CA ALA A 49 5.33 -2.27 -14.12
C ALA A 49 6.60 -1.92 -14.94
N HIS A 50 7.02 -0.67 -14.91
CA HIS A 50 8.17 -0.21 -15.68
C HIS A 50 9.47 -0.13 -14.88
N GLY A 51 9.51 -0.84 -13.74
CA GLY A 51 10.62 -0.76 -12.81
C GLY A 51 10.60 0.55 -12.03
N GLY A 52 11.44 0.60 -11.05
CA GLY A 52 11.55 1.73 -10.12
C GLY A 52 11.44 1.24 -8.71
N SER A 53 12.38 1.66 -7.91
CA SER A 53 12.38 1.46 -6.48
C SER A 53 12.07 2.77 -5.79
N LEU A 54 11.65 2.68 -4.55
CA LEU A 54 11.46 3.85 -3.70
C LEU A 54 12.82 4.47 -3.37
N ARG A 55 13.14 5.55 -4.05
CA ARG A 55 14.40 6.28 -3.89
C ARG A 55 14.26 7.45 -2.96
N ARG A 56 15.35 7.77 -2.27
CA ARG A 56 15.48 8.92 -1.38
C ARG A 56 14.91 10.20 -1.99
N GLY A 57 14.05 10.89 -1.27
CA GLY A 57 13.43 12.16 -1.66
C GLY A 57 12.48 12.07 -2.86
N ARG A 58 12.11 10.86 -3.29
CA ARG A 58 11.18 10.66 -4.41
C ARG A 58 9.81 10.19 -3.93
N GLU A 59 8.81 10.49 -4.74
CA GLU A 59 7.47 9.96 -4.57
C GLU A 59 7.29 8.68 -5.41
N GLY A 60 6.75 7.63 -4.79
CA GLY A 60 6.19 6.47 -5.48
C GLY A 60 4.68 6.64 -5.62
N HIS A 61 4.16 6.48 -6.82
CA HIS A 61 2.72 6.51 -7.10
C HIS A 61 2.29 5.18 -7.73
N PHE A 62 1.44 4.45 -7.02
CA PHE A 62 0.94 3.13 -7.40
C PHE A 62 -0.56 3.20 -7.64
N VAL A 63 -1.00 2.68 -8.78
CA VAL A 63 -2.40 2.60 -9.16
C VAL A 63 -2.77 1.14 -9.39
N LEU A 64 -3.68 0.65 -8.54
CA LEU A 64 -4.24 -0.70 -8.59
C LEU A 64 -5.68 -0.61 -9.10
N GLY A 65 -5.95 -1.30 -10.18
CA GLY A 65 -7.26 -1.35 -10.82
C GLY A 65 -7.39 -2.64 -11.64
N ALA A 66 -8.45 -2.73 -12.44
CA ALA A 66 -8.58 -3.84 -13.36
C ALA A 66 -7.39 -3.89 -14.34
N PRO A 67 -6.95 -5.09 -14.78
CA PRO A 67 -5.79 -5.23 -15.66
C PRO A 67 -5.91 -4.50 -17.00
N ASN A 68 -7.13 -4.25 -17.48
CA ASN A 68 -7.42 -3.50 -18.69
C ASN A 68 -7.58 -1.98 -18.46
N ASP A 69 -7.53 -1.50 -17.22
CA ASP A 69 -7.50 -0.07 -16.93
C ASP A 69 -6.12 0.50 -17.29
N PRO A 70 -6.03 1.46 -18.24
CA PRO A 70 -4.75 2.02 -18.66
C PRO A 70 -4.01 2.79 -17.54
N ALA A 71 -4.69 3.16 -16.47
CA ALA A 71 -4.09 3.82 -15.31
C ALA A 71 -3.38 2.84 -14.38
N THR A 72 -3.69 1.54 -14.43
CA THR A 72 -3.04 0.50 -13.61
C THR A 72 -1.56 0.40 -13.96
N ASN A 73 -0.70 0.54 -12.95
CA ASN A 73 0.75 0.60 -13.14
C ASN A 73 1.56 -0.37 -12.27
N VAL A 74 0.90 -1.32 -11.60
CA VAL A 74 1.53 -2.32 -10.72
C VAL A 74 1.67 -3.67 -11.42
N GLU A 75 2.66 -4.46 -10.99
CA GLU A 75 2.92 -5.82 -11.50
C GLU A 75 2.86 -6.89 -10.39
N PRO A 76 2.32 -8.09 -10.70
CA PRO A 76 1.48 -8.40 -11.85
C PRO A 76 0.06 -7.83 -11.65
N PRO A 77 -0.56 -7.24 -12.67
CA PRO A 77 -1.86 -6.57 -12.51
C PRO A 77 -2.97 -7.53 -12.10
N GLU A 78 -2.97 -8.77 -12.56
CA GLU A 78 -4.01 -9.76 -12.25
C GLU A 78 -4.01 -10.16 -10.76
N LEU A 79 -2.83 -10.17 -10.11
CA LEU A 79 -2.72 -10.47 -8.68
C LEU A 79 -2.98 -9.25 -7.80
N ASN A 80 -2.89 -8.05 -8.38
CA ASN A 80 -3.08 -6.77 -7.69
C ASN A 80 -4.37 -6.06 -8.11
N ASP A 81 -5.32 -6.79 -8.69
CA ASP A 81 -6.63 -6.29 -9.09
C ASP A 81 -7.58 -6.26 -7.89
N PRO A 82 -8.01 -5.08 -7.40
CA PRO A 82 -8.96 -4.96 -6.31
C PRO A 82 -10.39 -5.35 -6.70
N THR A 83 -10.66 -5.48 -7.99
CA THR A 83 -11.98 -5.84 -8.51
C THR A 83 -12.19 -7.36 -8.63
N ASN A 84 -11.12 -8.15 -8.53
CA ASN A 84 -11.15 -9.61 -8.68
C ASN A 84 -10.27 -10.35 -7.64
N PRO A 85 -10.84 -11.03 -6.64
CA PRO A 85 -12.26 -10.97 -6.26
C PRO A 85 -12.66 -9.56 -5.79
N THR A 86 -13.92 -9.21 -6.05
CA THR A 86 -14.45 -7.89 -5.66
C THR A 86 -14.34 -7.67 -4.17
N LEU A 87 -13.72 -6.57 -3.78
CA LEU A 87 -13.64 -6.12 -2.39
C LEU A 87 -14.84 -5.23 -2.07
N ASP A 88 -15.43 -5.45 -0.91
CA ASP A 88 -16.46 -4.55 -0.36
C ASP A 88 -15.78 -3.51 0.54
N ALA A 89 -15.91 -2.25 0.18
CA ALA A 89 -15.31 -1.15 0.92
C ALA A 89 -15.82 -1.06 2.39
N ASN A 90 -17.05 -1.49 2.65
CA ASN A 90 -17.61 -1.52 4.00
C ASN A 90 -17.04 -2.66 4.87
N ALA A 91 -16.44 -3.66 4.25
CA ALA A 91 -15.75 -4.73 4.96
C ALA A 91 -14.30 -4.38 5.34
N ILE A 92 -13.79 -3.23 4.90
CA ILE A 92 -12.43 -2.76 5.24
C ILE A 92 -12.47 -2.05 6.58
N SER A 93 -11.79 -2.62 7.58
CA SER A 93 -11.70 -2.05 8.93
C SER A 93 -10.43 -1.24 9.16
N SER A 94 -9.34 -1.56 8.49
CA SER A 94 -8.10 -0.78 8.55
C SER A 94 -7.24 -0.97 7.31
N VAL A 95 -6.35 -0.01 7.10
CA VAL A 95 -5.37 0.02 6.01
C VAL A 95 -3.97 0.09 6.60
N TYR A 96 -3.04 -0.68 6.06
CA TYR A 96 -1.65 -0.68 6.51
C TYR A 96 -0.67 -0.80 5.35
N LEU A 97 0.54 -0.34 5.58
CA LEU A 97 1.69 -0.60 4.72
C LEU A 97 2.61 -1.60 5.43
N ARG A 98 3.06 -2.62 4.71
CA ARG A 98 4.02 -3.60 5.21
C ARG A 98 5.25 -3.67 4.31
N LYS A 99 6.42 -3.52 4.92
CA LYS A 99 7.70 -3.74 4.26
C LYS A 99 8.05 -5.23 4.37
N GLY A 100 8.37 -5.86 3.24
CA GLY A 100 8.99 -7.17 3.22
C GLY A 100 10.49 -7.08 3.51
N LEU A 101 11.10 -8.24 3.68
CA LEU A 101 12.56 -8.37 3.79
C LEU A 101 13.02 -9.28 2.66
N GLU A 102 13.89 -8.77 1.79
CA GLU A 102 14.66 -9.62 0.91
C GLU A 102 15.98 -9.94 1.60
N PRO A 103 16.41 -11.23 1.66
CA PRO A 103 17.69 -11.56 2.24
C PRO A 103 18.80 -10.95 1.38
N ILE A 104 19.52 -10.00 1.97
CA ILE A 104 20.77 -9.52 1.40
C ILE A 104 21.78 -10.66 1.55
N PRO A 105 22.48 -11.08 0.48
CA PRO A 105 23.50 -12.10 0.59
C PRO A 105 24.52 -11.68 1.64
N ASN A 106 24.72 -12.51 2.65
CA ASN A 106 25.68 -12.29 3.72
C ASN A 106 27.09 -12.10 3.13
N VAL A 107 27.55 -10.88 3.02
CA VAL A 107 28.94 -10.60 2.66
C VAL A 107 29.74 -10.75 3.94
N ARG A 108 30.57 -11.80 3.99
CA ARG A 108 31.46 -12.09 5.12
C ARG A 108 32.18 -10.80 5.57
N GLY A 109 31.90 -10.36 6.79
CA GLY A 109 32.59 -9.22 7.42
C GLY A 109 31.81 -7.91 7.46
N LEU A 110 30.61 -7.78 6.82
CA LEU A 110 29.84 -6.53 6.80
C LEU A 110 28.58 -6.55 7.68
N GLY A 111 28.23 -7.68 8.28
CA GLY A 111 27.00 -7.82 9.07
C GLY A 111 25.72 -7.78 8.21
N GLU A 112 24.60 -8.03 8.83
CA GLU A 112 23.29 -7.83 8.21
C GLU A 112 23.03 -6.33 8.07
N MET A 113 22.98 -5.84 6.84
CA MET A 113 22.53 -4.46 6.58
C MET A 113 21.01 -4.44 6.56
N ASP A 114 20.41 -3.73 7.51
CA ASP A 114 18.98 -3.45 7.52
C ASP A 114 18.68 -2.42 6.42
N ASP A 115 17.99 -2.84 5.37
CA ASP A 115 17.48 -1.95 4.32
C ASP A 115 16.23 -1.23 4.82
N ARG A 116 16.43 -0.11 5.53
CA ARG A 116 15.36 0.68 6.13
C ARG A 116 14.75 1.63 5.13
N LEU A 117 13.43 1.78 5.22
CA LEU A 117 12.66 2.77 4.47
C LEU A 117 12.22 3.90 5.40
N GLU A 118 12.58 5.13 5.06
CA GLU A 118 12.04 6.33 5.70
C GLU A 118 10.87 6.89 4.89
N LEU A 119 9.73 7.06 5.54
CA LEU A 119 8.53 7.65 4.97
C LEU A 119 8.32 9.05 5.53
N GLU A 120 8.22 10.05 4.67
CA GLU A 120 7.72 11.39 5.03
C GLU A 120 6.21 11.46 5.02
N ALA A 121 5.58 10.78 4.07
CA ALA A 121 4.14 10.69 3.97
C ALA A 121 3.72 9.43 3.24
N VAL A 122 2.57 8.91 3.60
CA VAL A 122 1.83 7.90 2.84
C VAL A 122 0.37 8.34 2.76
N ALA A 123 -0.22 8.21 1.58
CA ALA A 123 -1.64 8.44 1.33
C ALA A 123 -2.20 7.29 0.50
N VAL A 124 -3.39 6.84 0.87
CA VAL A 124 -4.15 5.81 0.17
C VAL A 124 -5.53 6.34 -0.12
N GLU A 125 -5.96 6.24 -1.37
CA GLU A 125 -7.30 6.57 -1.83
C GLU A 125 -7.97 5.32 -2.38
N ILE A 126 -9.14 4.98 -1.85
CA ILE A 126 -9.95 3.83 -2.26
C ILE A 126 -11.19 4.34 -2.95
N SER A 127 -11.24 4.20 -4.27
CA SER A 127 -12.42 4.54 -5.08
C SER A 127 -13.44 3.43 -5.05
N VAL A 128 -14.68 3.79 -4.76
CA VAL A 128 -15.83 2.90 -4.64
C VAL A 128 -16.84 3.25 -5.74
N ALA A 129 -17.45 2.26 -6.38
CA ALA A 129 -18.29 2.46 -7.56
C ALA A 129 -19.42 3.47 -7.35
N ASP A 130 -20.05 3.43 -6.19
CA ASP A 130 -21.24 4.22 -5.88
C ASP A 130 -20.95 5.47 -5.02
N GLU A 131 -19.67 5.77 -4.78
CA GLU A 131 -19.26 6.92 -3.99
C GLU A 131 -18.62 8.01 -4.88
N PRO A 132 -19.05 9.29 -4.77
CA PRO A 132 -18.53 10.36 -5.61
C PRO A 132 -17.10 10.78 -5.22
N LYS A 133 -16.65 10.41 -4.02
CA LYS A 133 -15.31 10.71 -3.50
C LYS A 133 -14.64 9.44 -2.99
N PRO A 134 -13.33 9.30 -3.20
CA PRO A 134 -12.60 8.17 -2.65
C PRO A 134 -12.54 8.26 -1.12
N ARG A 135 -12.51 7.11 -0.46
CA ARG A 135 -12.18 7.00 0.96
C ARG A 135 -10.68 7.22 1.12
N ARG A 136 -10.29 8.05 2.09
CA ARG A 136 -8.91 8.50 2.25
C ARG A 136 -8.30 8.02 3.54
N PHE A 137 -7.07 7.55 3.43
CA PHE A 137 -6.22 7.17 4.56
C PHE A 137 -4.88 7.85 4.38
N ALA A 138 -4.33 8.42 5.43
CA ALA A 138 -3.04 9.09 5.33
C ALA A 138 -2.29 9.10 6.66
N ARG A 139 -0.97 9.10 6.55
CA ARG A 139 -0.08 9.30 7.69
C ARG A 139 1.14 10.10 7.28
N ARG A 140 1.60 10.98 8.16
CA ARG A 140 2.82 11.76 7.99
C ARG A 140 3.90 11.26 8.93
N GLY A 141 5.14 11.34 8.45
CA GLY A 141 6.34 10.97 9.17
C GLY A 141 7.10 12.13 9.80
N PRO A 142 8.38 11.93 10.08
CA PRO A 142 9.20 10.81 9.61
C PRO A 142 8.89 9.48 10.30
N ILE A 143 8.79 8.41 9.53
CA ILE A 143 8.54 7.06 10.01
C ILE A 143 9.53 6.11 9.34
N TRP A 144 10.20 5.28 10.13
CA TRP A 144 11.12 4.28 9.63
C TRP A 144 10.49 2.89 9.67
N LEU A 145 10.61 2.15 8.56
CA LEU A 145 10.29 0.73 8.47
C LEU A 145 11.56 -0.07 8.27
N GLY A 146 11.76 -1.10 9.07
CA GLY A 146 12.91 -1.98 9.03
C GLY A 146 12.90 -2.98 10.19
N LEU A 147 13.92 -3.83 10.27
CA LEU A 147 14.00 -4.88 11.30
C LEU A 147 13.92 -4.32 12.72
N VAL A 148 14.61 -3.20 12.97
CA VAL A 148 14.69 -2.59 14.31
C VAL A 148 13.49 -1.68 14.60
N CYS A 149 12.91 -1.07 13.58
CA CYS A 149 11.85 -0.07 13.71
C CYS A 149 10.44 -0.65 13.60
N GLY A 150 10.33 -1.90 13.14
CA GLY A 150 9.07 -2.54 12.77
C GLY A 150 8.80 -2.49 11.26
N LEU A 151 8.04 -3.46 10.79
CA LEU A 151 7.81 -3.67 9.35
C LEU A 151 6.40 -3.27 8.90
N LEU A 152 5.52 -2.93 9.84
CA LEU A 152 4.11 -2.62 9.57
C LEU A 152 3.75 -1.24 10.08
N LEU A 153 3.05 -0.48 9.25
CA LEU A 153 2.55 0.85 9.53
C LEU A 153 1.04 0.90 9.30
N GLU A 154 0.26 1.13 10.35
CA GLU A 154 -1.16 1.41 10.22
C GLU A 154 -1.37 2.83 9.67
N ILE A 155 -2.28 2.96 8.70
CA ILE A 155 -2.61 4.21 8.03
C ILE A 155 -4.05 4.58 8.42
N PRO A 156 -4.25 5.60 9.28
CA PRO A 156 -5.58 5.97 9.76
C PRO A 156 -6.44 6.59 8.65
N SER A 157 -7.76 6.44 8.77
CA SER A 157 -8.71 7.19 7.94
C SER A 157 -8.59 8.69 8.23
N VAL A 158 -8.64 9.48 7.17
CA VAL A 158 -8.62 10.96 7.28
C VAL A 158 -10.02 11.51 7.58
N ASP A 159 -11.05 10.74 7.22
CA ASP A 159 -12.45 11.17 7.36
C ASP A 159 -12.98 10.96 8.81
N GLU A 160 -12.24 10.24 9.65
CA GLU A 160 -12.59 9.98 11.06
C GLU A 160 -11.90 10.94 12.05
N ALA A 161 -11.09 11.86 11.58
CA ALA A 161 -10.46 12.87 12.45
C ALA A 161 -11.44 14.02 12.72
N ILE A 162 -12.29 13.84 13.74
CA ILE A 162 -13.08 14.91 14.37
C ILE A 162 -12.31 15.42 15.57
#